data_8c1d2875bc398ee4073054de554f67f8
#
_entry.id   8c1d2875bc398ee4073054de554f67f8
#
_cell.length_a   1.000
_cell.length_b   1.000
_cell.length_c   1.000
_cell.angle_alpha   90.00
_cell.angle_beta   90.00
_cell.angle_gamma   90.00
#
_symmetry.space_group_name_H-M   'P 1'
#
loop_
_entity.id
_entity.type
_entity.pdbx_description
1 polymer ?
#
loop_
_entity_poly.entity_id
_entity_poly.type
_entity_poly.pdbx_seq_one_letter_code
_entity_poly.pdbx_strand_id
1 'polypeptide(L)'
;PPRMALYLEYSTRIYSIYLKYIAPEDIFPYSIDEVFMDVTNYLHTYNMTPRELAMTMIQDVLKTTGITATAGIGTNMYLCKIAMDIVAKHIKADKDGVRIAELDEMSYRRKLWSHRPLTDFWRVGKGYAKKLEEYGLYTMGDIARCSIGKENELYNEDLLYKLFGVNAELLIDHAWGYEPCTMEMVKAYKPETNSVCSGQVLHCPYDFEKAKLVVKEMTDQMVLDLVDKKLVTDQIVLTVGYDIENLNN
;
A
#
# COMPACT_ATOMS: atom_id res chain seq x y z
N PRO A 1 -13.39 12.23 -16.49
CA PRO A 1 -12.13 12.47 -15.79
C PRO A 1 -12.30 12.29 -14.28
N PRO A 2 -11.25 11.86 -13.53
CA PRO A 2 -11.29 11.72 -12.10
C PRO A 2 -11.62 13.04 -11.39
N ARG A 3 -12.48 12.98 -10.38
CA ARG A 3 -12.88 14.17 -9.59
C ARG A 3 -12.15 14.15 -8.25
N MET A 4 -10.85 14.36 -8.25
CA MET A 4 -9.98 14.20 -7.06
C MET A 4 -10.43 15.06 -5.87
N ALA A 5 -10.91 16.29 -6.09
CA ALA A 5 -11.41 17.13 -5.01
C ALA A 5 -12.61 16.49 -4.30
N LEU A 6 -13.54 15.89 -5.05
CA LEU A 6 -14.67 15.14 -4.48
C LEU A 6 -14.19 13.90 -3.72
N TYR A 7 -13.19 13.17 -4.26
CA TYR A 7 -12.68 11.98 -3.59
C TYR A 7 -11.99 12.32 -2.27
N LEU A 8 -11.22 13.42 -2.22
CA LEU A 8 -10.61 13.93 -1.00
C LEU A 8 -11.65 14.39 0.03
N GLU A 9 -12.74 15.04 -0.40
CA GLU A 9 -13.85 15.41 0.46
C GLU A 9 -14.46 14.18 1.15
N TYR A 10 -14.79 13.14 0.36
CA TYR A 10 -15.33 11.90 0.92
C TYR A 10 -14.32 11.14 1.79
N SER A 11 -13.06 11.09 1.40
CA SER A 11 -11.99 10.53 2.22
C SER A 11 -11.90 11.20 3.58
N THR A 12 -11.90 12.52 3.62
CA THR A 12 -11.88 13.31 4.87
C THR A 12 -13.13 13.07 5.71
N ARG A 13 -14.30 12.97 5.07
CA ARG A 13 -15.55 12.68 5.74
C ARG A 13 -15.53 11.29 6.36
N ILE A 14 -15.03 10.27 5.67
CA ILE A 14 -14.88 8.91 6.19
C ILE A 14 -13.87 8.89 7.33
N TYR A 15 -12.73 9.56 7.19
CA TYR A 15 -11.74 9.69 8.26
C TYR A 15 -12.36 10.30 9.53
N SER A 16 -13.22 11.32 9.39
CA SER A 16 -13.92 11.94 10.51
C SER A 16 -14.89 10.98 11.21
N ILE A 17 -15.42 9.96 10.49
CA ILE A 17 -16.22 8.91 11.10
C ILE A 17 -15.34 8.00 11.96
N TYR A 18 -14.17 7.61 11.47
CA TYR A 18 -13.23 6.78 12.23
C TYR A 18 -12.77 7.46 13.52
N LEU A 19 -12.59 8.78 13.51
CA LEU A 19 -12.25 9.57 14.70
C LEU A 19 -13.29 9.53 15.83
N LYS A 20 -14.51 9.07 15.56
CA LYS A 20 -15.51 8.84 16.62
C LYS A 20 -15.15 7.62 17.49
N TYR A 21 -14.36 6.70 16.96
CA TYR A 21 -14.05 5.42 17.57
C TYR A 21 -12.60 5.30 18.00
N ILE A 22 -11.68 5.83 17.21
CA ILE A 22 -10.23 5.66 17.35
C ILE A 22 -9.58 7.04 17.39
N ALA A 23 -8.67 7.26 18.31
CA ALA A 23 -7.91 8.51 18.41
C ALA A 23 -6.98 8.70 17.20
N PRO A 24 -6.70 9.94 16.79
CA PRO A 24 -5.87 10.21 15.60
C PRO A 24 -4.44 9.66 15.74
N GLU A 25 -3.95 9.47 16.95
CA GLU A 25 -2.65 8.87 17.25
C GLU A 25 -2.57 7.42 16.76
N ASP A 26 -3.69 6.70 16.79
CA ASP A 26 -3.79 5.28 16.44
C ASP A 26 -4.35 5.04 15.03
N ILE A 27 -4.51 6.11 14.23
CA ILE A 27 -4.90 6.04 12.81
C ILE A 27 -3.77 6.55 11.94
N PHE A 28 -3.43 5.80 10.89
CA PHE A 28 -2.51 6.21 9.85
C PHE A 28 -3.19 6.14 8.46
N PRO A 29 -3.50 7.29 7.83
CA PRO A 29 -3.97 7.33 6.45
C PRO A 29 -2.85 6.86 5.52
N TYR A 30 -3.03 5.68 4.93
CA TYR A 30 -2.06 5.08 4.00
C TYR A 30 -2.23 5.62 2.59
N SER A 31 -3.47 5.83 2.17
CA SER A 31 -3.83 6.42 0.89
C SER A 31 -5.13 7.22 1.02
N ILE A 32 -5.64 7.72 -0.10
CA ILE A 32 -6.91 8.47 -0.14
C ILE A 32 -8.11 7.63 0.33
N ASP A 33 -8.03 6.31 0.24
CA ASP A 33 -9.13 5.36 0.50
C ASP A 33 -8.76 4.23 1.48
N GLU A 34 -7.53 4.24 2.00
CA GLU A 34 -7.06 3.22 2.94
C GLU A 34 -6.44 3.83 4.19
N VAL A 35 -6.78 3.25 5.34
CA VAL A 35 -6.21 3.62 6.64
C VAL A 35 -5.78 2.37 7.40
N PHE A 36 -4.71 2.49 8.16
CA PHE A 36 -4.35 1.54 9.22
C PHE A 36 -4.83 2.09 10.56
N MET A 37 -5.30 1.21 11.43
CA MET A 37 -5.72 1.56 12.79
C MET A 37 -5.18 0.53 13.78
N ASP A 38 -4.52 0.99 14.84
CA ASP A 38 -4.24 0.15 15.99
C ASP A 38 -5.44 0.20 16.95
N VAL A 39 -6.17 -0.90 17.02
CA VAL A 39 -7.38 -1.01 17.84
C VAL A 39 -7.15 -1.75 19.15
N THR A 40 -5.93 -2.18 19.44
CA THR A 40 -5.58 -3.07 20.56
C THR A 40 -6.14 -2.55 21.89
N ASN A 41 -5.90 -1.28 22.22
CA ASN A 41 -6.34 -0.68 23.48
C ASN A 41 -7.84 -0.36 23.54
N TYR A 42 -8.52 -0.33 22.40
CA TYR A 42 -9.95 0.03 22.29
C TYR A 42 -10.88 -1.16 22.51
N LEU A 43 -10.41 -2.39 22.25
CA LEU A 43 -11.24 -3.59 22.32
C LEU A 43 -11.82 -3.82 23.72
N HIS A 44 -11.01 -3.60 24.74
CA HIS A 44 -11.47 -3.70 26.13
C HIS A 44 -12.46 -2.59 26.50
N THR A 45 -12.17 -1.34 26.06
CA THR A 45 -13.02 -0.18 26.34
C THR A 45 -14.40 -0.32 25.72
N TYR A 46 -14.47 -0.82 24.48
CA TYR A 46 -15.75 -1.05 23.79
C TYR A 46 -16.39 -2.39 24.12
N ASN A 47 -15.67 -3.27 24.83
CA ASN A 47 -16.08 -4.67 25.05
C ASN A 47 -16.48 -5.35 23.74
N MET A 48 -15.66 -5.20 22.71
CA MET A 48 -15.87 -5.72 21.36
C MET A 48 -14.67 -6.55 20.90
N THR A 49 -14.92 -7.51 20.06
CA THR A 49 -13.88 -8.17 19.26
C THR A 49 -13.40 -7.22 18.14
N PRO A 50 -12.20 -7.44 17.57
CA PRO A 50 -11.72 -6.65 16.43
C PRO A 50 -12.73 -6.62 15.27
N ARG A 51 -13.38 -7.74 15.01
CA ARG A 51 -14.38 -7.89 13.96
C ARG A 51 -15.65 -7.08 14.23
N GLU A 52 -16.14 -7.09 15.46
CA GLU A 52 -17.32 -6.31 15.85
C GLU A 52 -17.05 -4.81 15.76
N LEU A 53 -15.86 -4.36 16.19
CA LEU A 53 -15.46 -2.95 16.08
C LEU A 53 -15.32 -2.53 14.61
N ALA A 54 -14.65 -3.33 13.78
CA ALA A 54 -14.53 -3.07 12.34
C ALA A 54 -15.92 -3.00 11.67
N MET A 55 -16.81 -3.96 11.99
CA MET A 55 -18.18 -3.97 11.47
C MET A 55 -18.94 -2.71 11.86
N THR A 56 -18.84 -2.27 13.12
CA THR A 56 -19.50 -1.06 13.63
C THR A 56 -19.04 0.18 12.87
N MET A 57 -17.73 0.33 12.66
CA MET A 57 -17.17 1.46 11.90
C MET A 57 -17.61 1.44 10.43
N ILE A 58 -17.56 0.28 9.79
CA ILE A 58 -17.98 0.13 8.38
C ILE A 58 -19.47 0.45 8.21
N GLN A 59 -20.32 0.02 9.13
CA GLN A 59 -21.75 0.32 9.09
C GLN A 59 -22.03 1.82 9.31
N ASP A 60 -21.28 2.50 10.17
CA ASP A 60 -21.39 3.96 10.32
C ASP A 60 -20.96 4.68 9.03
N VAL A 61 -19.87 4.24 8.39
CA VAL A 61 -19.46 4.77 7.09
C VAL A 61 -20.55 4.57 6.04
N LEU A 62 -21.09 3.37 5.92
CA LEU A 62 -22.16 3.05 4.96
C LEU A 62 -23.42 3.90 5.21
N LYS A 63 -23.85 3.98 6.46
CA LYS A 63 -25.04 4.78 6.85
C LYS A 63 -24.86 6.27 6.57
N THR A 64 -23.64 6.79 6.76
CA THR A 64 -23.37 8.22 6.67
C THR A 64 -23.05 8.67 5.25
N THR A 65 -22.41 7.81 4.45
CA THR A 65 -21.89 8.17 3.13
C THR A 65 -22.52 7.38 1.97
N GLY A 66 -23.17 6.25 2.25
CA GLY A 66 -23.64 5.31 1.23
C GLY A 66 -22.51 4.46 0.62
N ILE A 67 -21.28 4.57 1.12
CA ILE A 67 -20.10 3.85 0.62
C ILE A 67 -19.80 2.67 1.55
N THR A 68 -19.63 1.48 0.96
CA THR A 68 -19.17 0.29 1.69
C THR A 68 -17.66 0.30 1.85
N ALA A 69 -17.15 -0.37 2.89
CA ALA A 69 -15.73 -0.58 3.09
C ALA A 69 -15.42 -2.07 3.29
N THR A 70 -14.16 -2.41 3.03
CA THR A 70 -13.60 -3.74 3.27
C THR A 70 -12.52 -3.63 4.34
N ALA A 71 -12.46 -4.56 5.27
CA ALA A 71 -11.44 -4.56 6.31
C ALA A 71 -10.61 -5.85 6.32
N GLY A 72 -9.32 -5.68 6.57
CA GLY A 72 -8.42 -6.74 6.97
C GLY A 72 -8.02 -6.57 8.43
N ILE A 73 -8.09 -7.61 9.20
CA ILE A 73 -7.67 -7.67 10.60
C ILE A 73 -6.44 -8.56 10.70
N GLY A 74 -5.41 -8.10 11.37
CA GLY A 74 -4.15 -8.83 11.54
C GLY A 74 -3.45 -8.47 12.82
N THR A 75 -2.52 -9.33 13.24
CA THR A 75 -1.68 -9.12 14.43
C THR A 75 -0.56 -8.09 14.19
N ASN A 76 -0.36 -7.69 12.94
CA ASN A 76 0.57 -6.64 12.52
C ASN A 76 0.07 -5.95 11.25
N MET A 77 0.74 -4.87 10.83
CA MET A 77 0.34 -4.05 9.67
C MET A 77 0.39 -4.83 8.35
N TYR A 78 1.35 -5.73 8.18
CA TYR A 78 1.44 -6.57 6.99
C TYR A 78 0.24 -7.52 6.90
N LEU A 79 -0.04 -8.26 7.96
CA LEU A 79 -1.11 -9.25 7.96
C LEU A 79 -2.50 -8.63 7.78
N CYS A 80 -2.77 -7.46 8.36
CA CYS A 80 -4.05 -6.80 8.12
C CYS A 80 -4.18 -6.32 6.66
N LYS A 81 -3.10 -5.83 6.03
CA LYS A 81 -3.10 -5.45 4.61
C LYS A 81 -3.32 -6.67 3.72
N ILE A 82 -2.65 -7.79 3.98
CA ILE A 82 -2.82 -9.05 3.24
C ILE A 82 -4.21 -9.64 3.45
N ALA A 83 -4.74 -9.61 4.68
CA ALA A 83 -6.11 -10.04 4.95
C ALA A 83 -7.12 -9.25 4.12
N MET A 84 -6.93 -7.93 3.99
CA MET A 84 -7.80 -7.08 3.19
C MET A 84 -7.67 -7.39 1.69
N ASP A 85 -6.46 -7.36 1.15
CA ASP A 85 -6.23 -7.38 -0.29
C ASP A 85 -6.43 -8.76 -0.92
N ILE A 86 -5.92 -9.82 -0.27
CA ILE A 86 -5.97 -11.18 -0.82
C ILE A 86 -7.21 -11.94 -0.36
N VAL A 87 -7.68 -11.72 0.86
CA VAL A 87 -8.80 -12.51 1.40
C VAL A 87 -10.12 -11.75 1.35
N ALA A 88 -10.22 -10.60 2.03
CA ALA A 88 -11.50 -9.92 2.20
C ALA A 88 -12.08 -9.43 0.88
N LYS A 89 -11.28 -8.91 -0.05
CA LYS A 89 -11.75 -8.46 -1.38
C LYS A 89 -12.32 -9.59 -2.24
N HIS A 90 -11.97 -10.85 -1.96
CA HIS A 90 -12.38 -12.01 -2.76
C HIS A 90 -13.44 -12.90 -2.10
N ILE A 91 -13.82 -12.64 -0.84
CA ILE A 91 -14.93 -13.35 -0.22
C ILE A 91 -16.27 -12.71 -0.56
N LYS A 92 -17.33 -13.51 -0.43
CA LYS A 92 -18.69 -13.02 -0.58
C LYS A 92 -19.00 -12.00 0.53
N ALA A 93 -19.57 -10.87 0.14
CA ALA A 93 -20.08 -9.89 1.09
C ALA A 93 -21.20 -10.48 1.97
N ASP A 94 -21.30 -9.98 3.19
CA ASP A 94 -22.44 -10.28 4.04
C ASP A 94 -23.73 -9.58 3.55
N LYS A 95 -24.81 -9.69 4.33
CA LYS A 95 -26.12 -9.08 3.99
C LYS A 95 -26.06 -7.54 3.86
N ASP A 96 -25.08 -6.90 4.48
CA ASP A 96 -24.89 -5.45 4.50
C ASP A 96 -23.81 -5.00 3.48
N GLY A 97 -23.33 -5.91 2.63
CA GLY A 97 -22.30 -5.63 1.64
C GLY A 97 -20.87 -5.60 2.20
N VAL A 98 -20.68 -5.97 3.47
CA VAL A 98 -19.40 -5.89 4.18
C VAL A 98 -18.55 -7.13 3.95
N ARG A 99 -17.24 -6.92 3.80
CA ARG A 99 -16.22 -7.95 3.68
C ARG A 99 -15.14 -7.73 4.73
N ILE A 100 -14.98 -8.67 5.63
CA ILE A 100 -13.94 -8.64 6.67
C ILE A 100 -13.22 -9.97 6.70
N ALA A 101 -11.89 -9.94 6.64
CA ALA A 101 -11.02 -11.10 6.80
C ALA A 101 -10.03 -10.89 7.94
N GLU A 102 -9.60 -11.99 8.54
CA GLU A 102 -8.69 -12.00 9.69
C GLU A 102 -7.54 -12.96 9.41
N LEU A 103 -6.32 -12.52 9.71
CA LEU A 103 -5.11 -13.33 9.63
C LEU A 103 -4.24 -13.11 10.88
N ASP A 104 -3.76 -14.19 11.43
CA ASP A 104 -2.57 -14.26 12.27
C ASP A 104 -1.43 -14.93 11.47
N GLU A 105 -0.25 -15.01 12.03
CA GLU A 105 0.94 -15.57 11.38
C GLU A 105 0.71 -17.03 10.94
N MET A 106 0.04 -17.83 11.77
CA MET A 106 -0.19 -19.24 11.46
C MET A 106 -1.27 -19.44 10.41
N SER A 107 -2.36 -18.69 10.46
CA SER A 107 -3.43 -18.74 9.46
C SER A 107 -2.95 -18.18 8.11
N TYR A 108 -2.09 -17.16 8.11
CA TYR A 108 -1.41 -16.66 6.93
C TYR A 108 -0.59 -17.78 6.27
N ARG A 109 0.30 -18.44 7.03
CA ARG A 109 1.15 -19.52 6.49
C ARG A 109 0.31 -20.68 5.94
N ARG A 110 -0.75 -21.10 6.66
CA ARG A 110 -1.62 -22.21 6.24
C ARG A 110 -2.43 -21.89 4.98
N LYS A 111 -2.91 -20.65 4.84
CA LYS A 111 -3.83 -20.25 3.77
C LYS A 111 -3.16 -19.66 2.55
N LEU A 112 -2.05 -18.91 2.75
CA LEU A 112 -1.50 -18.03 1.72
C LEU A 112 -0.06 -18.35 1.31
N TRP A 113 0.65 -19.25 1.99
CA TRP A 113 2.01 -19.62 1.56
C TRP A 113 2.08 -20.22 0.17
N SER A 114 1.01 -20.82 -0.35
CA SER A 114 0.93 -21.33 -1.72
C SER A 114 0.20 -20.41 -2.68
N HIS A 115 -0.24 -19.24 -2.24
CA HIS A 115 -0.97 -18.28 -3.08
C HIS A 115 -0.07 -17.73 -4.21
N ARG A 116 -0.66 -17.52 -5.38
CA ARG A 116 -0.06 -16.92 -6.58
C ARG A 116 -1.05 -15.94 -7.20
N PRO A 117 -0.54 -14.90 -7.88
CA PRO A 117 0.87 -14.55 -8.10
C PRO A 117 1.49 -13.85 -6.88
N LEU A 118 2.83 -13.80 -6.83
CA LEU A 118 3.56 -13.07 -5.78
C LEU A 118 3.24 -11.57 -5.76
N THR A 119 2.85 -11.01 -6.89
CA THR A 119 2.49 -9.58 -7.01
C THR A 119 1.21 -9.18 -6.29
N ASP A 120 0.43 -10.13 -5.79
CA ASP A 120 -0.74 -9.84 -4.94
C ASP A 120 -0.32 -9.45 -3.51
N PHE A 121 0.90 -9.83 -3.12
CA PHE A 121 1.42 -9.52 -1.80
C PHE A 121 1.97 -8.10 -1.73
N TRP A 122 1.58 -7.40 -0.70
CA TRP A 122 2.07 -6.05 -0.43
C TRP A 122 3.59 -5.99 -0.45
N ARG A 123 4.14 -4.98 -1.12
CA ARG A 123 5.57 -4.76 -1.35
C ARG A 123 6.26 -5.70 -2.34
N VAL A 124 5.56 -6.62 -2.97
CA VAL A 124 6.11 -7.45 -4.04
C VAL A 124 5.66 -6.93 -5.41
N GLY A 125 6.49 -6.16 -6.05
CA GLY A 125 6.25 -5.68 -7.42
C GLY A 125 6.69 -6.66 -8.50
N LYS A 126 6.34 -6.37 -9.77
CA LYS A 126 6.70 -7.21 -10.93
C LYS A 126 8.20 -7.48 -11.05
N GLY A 127 9.06 -6.51 -10.67
CA GLY A 127 10.52 -6.69 -10.72
C GLY A 127 11.02 -7.71 -9.70
N TYR A 128 10.45 -7.71 -8.50
CA TYR A 128 10.75 -8.70 -7.45
C TYR A 128 10.25 -10.08 -7.86
N ALA A 129 8.99 -10.20 -8.28
CA ALA A 129 8.41 -11.46 -8.72
C ALA A 129 9.23 -12.08 -9.86
N LYS A 130 9.61 -11.31 -10.90
CA LYS A 130 10.42 -11.79 -12.01
C LYS A 130 11.77 -12.35 -11.55
N LYS A 131 12.49 -11.64 -10.68
CA LYS A 131 13.78 -12.11 -10.15
C LYS A 131 13.63 -13.40 -9.34
N LEU A 132 12.57 -13.54 -8.53
CA LEU A 132 12.30 -14.74 -7.76
C LEU A 132 11.95 -15.93 -8.67
N GLU A 133 11.13 -15.70 -9.70
CA GLU A 133 10.72 -16.71 -10.67
C GLU A 133 11.90 -17.29 -11.45
N GLU A 134 12.94 -16.48 -11.75
CA GLU A 134 14.19 -16.94 -12.39
C GLU A 134 14.92 -18.02 -11.55
N TYR A 135 14.67 -18.04 -10.24
CA TYR A 135 15.20 -19.05 -9.31
C TYR A 135 14.15 -20.09 -8.87
N GLY A 136 12.99 -20.12 -9.52
CA GLY A 136 11.92 -21.08 -9.19
C GLY A 136 11.18 -20.79 -7.88
N LEU A 137 11.31 -19.58 -7.33
CA LEU A 137 10.58 -19.12 -6.12
C LEU A 137 9.29 -18.41 -6.55
N TYR A 138 8.17 -19.08 -6.43
CA TYR A 138 6.89 -18.61 -6.95
C TYR A 138 5.89 -18.20 -5.88
N THR A 139 6.19 -18.48 -4.62
CA THR A 139 5.25 -18.29 -3.50
C THR A 139 5.98 -17.74 -2.27
N MET A 140 5.22 -17.12 -1.35
CA MET A 140 5.78 -16.69 -0.06
C MET A 140 6.32 -17.88 0.75
N GLY A 141 5.69 -19.05 0.65
CA GLY A 141 6.22 -20.27 1.24
C GLY A 141 7.56 -20.73 0.67
N ASP A 142 7.82 -20.50 -0.63
CA ASP A 142 9.12 -20.79 -1.22
C ASP A 142 10.19 -19.84 -0.68
N ILE A 143 9.87 -18.56 -0.54
CA ILE A 143 10.77 -17.55 0.02
C ILE A 143 11.09 -17.88 1.48
N ALA A 144 10.08 -18.19 2.29
CA ALA A 144 10.24 -18.57 3.68
C ALA A 144 11.12 -19.81 3.85
N ARG A 145 10.92 -20.83 3.01
CA ARG A 145 11.77 -22.04 3.04
C ARG A 145 13.19 -21.75 2.57
N CYS A 146 13.35 -20.90 1.55
CA CYS A 146 14.66 -20.46 1.10
C CYS A 146 15.43 -19.79 2.22
N SER A 147 14.81 -18.91 3.00
CA SER A 147 15.49 -18.14 4.06
C SER A 147 16.08 -18.99 5.20
N ILE A 148 15.68 -20.25 5.34
CA ILE A 148 16.19 -21.17 6.35
C ILE A 148 17.08 -22.30 5.78
N GLY A 149 17.46 -22.18 4.50
CA GLY A 149 18.40 -23.10 3.86
C GLY A 149 19.78 -23.02 4.46
N LYS A 150 20.56 -24.09 4.34
CA LYS A 150 21.91 -24.14 4.88
C LYS A 150 22.86 -23.30 4.01
N GLU A 151 23.95 -22.80 4.61
CA GLU A 151 24.97 -21.99 3.95
C GLU A 151 25.56 -22.62 2.66
N ASN A 152 25.64 -23.95 2.61
CA ASN A 152 26.16 -24.68 1.46
C ASN A 152 25.10 -25.06 0.42
N GLU A 153 23.84 -24.68 0.61
CA GLU A 153 22.74 -24.91 -0.33
C GLU A 153 22.55 -23.69 -1.24
N LEU A 154 22.07 -23.91 -2.48
CA LEU A 154 21.77 -22.82 -3.41
C LEU A 154 20.63 -21.92 -2.90
N TYR A 155 19.63 -22.54 -2.28
CA TYR A 155 18.47 -21.86 -1.73
C TYR A 155 18.69 -21.59 -0.23
N ASN A 156 19.20 -20.42 0.07
CA ASN A 156 19.46 -19.95 1.41
C ASN A 156 19.23 -18.45 1.51
N GLU A 157 19.45 -17.87 2.67
CA GLU A 157 19.27 -16.45 2.92
C GLU A 157 20.20 -15.59 2.04
N ASP A 158 21.45 -16.02 1.79
CA ASP A 158 22.41 -15.29 0.97
C ASP A 158 21.93 -15.08 -0.45
N LEU A 159 21.20 -16.04 -1.02
CA LEU A 159 20.57 -15.86 -2.34
C LEU A 159 19.60 -14.68 -2.32
N LEU A 160 18.77 -14.55 -1.30
CA LEU A 160 17.79 -13.46 -1.19
C LEU A 160 18.48 -12.11 -1.02
N TYR A 161 19.52 -12.04 -0.19
CA TYR A 161 20.33 -10.83 -0.05
C TYR A 161 21.09 -10.46 -1.33
N LYS A 162 21.60 -11.44 -2.06
CA LYS A 162 22.23 -11.20 -3.37
C LYS A 162 21.25 -10.60 -4.38
N LEU A 163 19.98 -11.00 -4.36
CA LEU A 163 18.95 -10.53 -5.30
C LEU A 163 18.41 -9.15 -4.94
N PHE A 164 18.26 -8.85 -3.65
CA PHE A 164 17.49 -7.70 -3.16
C PHE A 164 18.25 -6.78 -2.20
N GLY A 165 19.50 -7.14 -1.84
CA GLY A 165 20.26 -6.38 -0.84
C GLY A 165 19.53 -6.36 0.50
N VAL A 166 19.62 -5.27 1.24
CA VAL A 166 18.96 -5.09 2.55
C VAL A 166 17.44 -5.26 2.50
N ASN A 167 16.83 -5.08 1.34
CA ASN A 167 15.37 -5.30 1.19
C ASN A 167 14.96 -6.78 1.26
N ALA A 168 15.93 -7.71 1.23
CA ALA A 168 15.67 -9.13 1.47
C ALA A 168 15.11 -9.36 2.87
N GLU A 169 15.57 -8.60 3.87
CA GLU A 169 15.10 -8.67 5.26
C GLU A 169 13.58 -8.50 5.34
N LEU A 170 13.07 -7.41 4.79
CA LEU A 170 11.63 -7.16 4.76
C LEU A 170 10.86 -8.25 3.99
N LEU A 171 11.43 -8.74 2.88
CA LEU A 171 10.79 -9.80 2.10
C LEU A 171 10.72 -11.11 2.87
N ILE A 172 11.78 -11.47 3.59
CA ILE A 172 11.84 -12.66 4.46
C ILE A 172 10.83 -12.53 5.60
N ASP A 173 10.83 -11.42 6.32
CA ASP A 173 9.89 -11.14 7.41
C ASP A 173 8.45 -11.30 6.94
N HIS A 174 8.10 -10.65 5.82
CA HIS A 174 6.78 -10.76 5.23
C HIS A 174 6.43 -12.18 4.77
N ALA A 175 7.41 -12.95 4.25
CA ALA A 175 7.19 -14.35 3.91
C ALA A 175 6.82 -15.20 5.14
N TRP A 176 7.35 -14.86 6.29
CA TRP A 176 7.00 -15.49 7.57
C TRP A 176 5.73 -14.92 8.22
N GLY A 177 5.20 -13.81 7.70
CA GLY A 177 4.04 -13.10 8.25
C GLY A 177 4.42 -12.18 9.41
N TYR A 178 5.67 -11.79 9.51
CA TYR A 178 6.20 -10.89 10.52
C TYR A 178 6.32 -9.46 9.96
N GLU A 179 6.05 -8.45 10.79
CA GLU A 179 6.23 -7.04 10.45
C GLU A 179 6.69 -6.29 11.72
N PRO A 180 7.96 -5.90 11.79
CA PRO A 180 8.48 -5.18 12.96
C PRO A 180 8.04 -3.72 13.02
N CYS A 181 7.59 -3.14 11.89
CA CYS A 181 7.20 -1.75 11.84
C CYS A 181 5.89 -1.51 12.58
N THR A 182 5.92 -0.59 13.54
CA THR A 182 4.76 -0.17 14.32
C THR A 182 4.14 1.11 13.79
N MET A 183 2.91 1.41 14.20
CA MET A 183 2.24 2.67 13.89
C MET A 183 3.06 3.88 14.39
N GLU A 184 3.66 3.78 15.56
CA GLU A 184 4.53 4.81 16.13
C GLU A 184 5.75 5.07 15.24
N MET A 185 6.43 4.02 14.78
CA MET A 185 7.58 4.14 13.87
C MET A 185 7.19 4.82 12.55
N VAL A 186 6.04 4.45 11.96
CA VAL A 186 5.55 5.07 10.74
C VAL A 186 5.32 6.57 10.93
N LYS A 187 4.70 6.95 12.04
CA LYS A 187 4.39 8.37 12.34
C LYS A 187 5.63 9.19 12.72
N ALA A 188 6.62 8.56 13.33
CA ALA A 188 7.89 9.19 13.70
C ALA A 188 8.83 9.39 12.50
N TYR A 189 8.62 8.64 11.41
CA TYR A 189 9.48 8.70 10.22
C TYR A 189 9.44 10.08 9.56
N LYS A 190 10.62 10.65 9.36
CA LYS A 190 10.81 11.89 8.60
C LYS A 190 11.74 11.58 7.43
N PRO A 191 11.29 11.79 6.18
CA PRO A 191 12.16 11.57 5.03
C PRO A 191 13.34 12.55 5.04
N GLU A 192 14.53 12.07 4.69
CA GLU A 192 15.74 12.90 4.56
C GLU A 192 15.63 13.89 3.40
N THR A 193 14.92 13.50 2.35
CA THR A 193 14.70 14.32 1.16
C THR A 193 13.21 14.40 0.83
N ASN A 194 12.80 15.55 0.35
CA ASN A 194 11.43 15.76 -0.13
C ASN A 194 11.46 16.11 -1.63
N SER A 195 10.45 15.66 -2.36
CA SER A 195 10.22 16.05 -3.74
C SER A 195 8.77 16.48 -3.95
N VAL A 196 8.57 17.46 -4.81
CA VAL A 196 7.24 17.83 -5.32
C VAL A 196 7.19 17.38 -6.76
N CYS A 197 6.20 16.55 -7.10
CA CYS A 197 6.03 15.99 -8.43
C CYS A 197 4.68 16.39 -9.02
N SER A 198 4.68 16.69 -10.31
CA SER A 198 3.47 16.84 -11.12
C SER A 198 3.59 15.99 -12.36
N GLY A 199 2.51 15.35 -12.77
CA GLY A 199 2.49 14.50 -13.96
C GLY A 199 1.20 14.70 -14.75
N GLN A 200 1.31 14.69 -16.08
CA GLN A 200 0.17 14.77 -16.97
C GLN A 200 0.29 13.71 -18.05
N VAL A 201 -0.75 12.90 -18.18
CA VAL A 201 -0.91 11.96 -19.29
C VAL A 201 -1.74 12.65 -20.37
N LEU A 202 -1.15 12.82 -21.55
CA LEU A 202 -1.80 13.46 -22.68
C LEU A 202 -2.78 12.48 -23.33
N HIS A 203 -3.89 13.01 -23.89
CA HIS A 203 -4.93 12.19 -24.54
C HIS A 203 -4.57 11.73 -25.96
N CYS A 204 -3.52 12.33 -26.54
CA CYS A 204 -2.93 11.96 -27.83
C CYS A 204 -1.48 12.40 -27.88
N PRO A 205 -0.66 11.90 -28.83
CA PRO A 205 0.71 12.38 -29.03
C PRO A 205 0.72 13.86 -29.39
N TYR A 206 1.63 14.62 -28.76
CA TYR A 206 1.85 16.05 -29.01
C TYR A 206 3.16 16.23 -29.74
N ASP A 207 3.19 17.21 -30.67
CA ASP A 207 4.42 17.71 -31.26
C ASP A 207 5.27 18.48 -30.22
N PHE A 208 6.48 18.84 -30.61
CA PHE A 208 7.42 19.52 -29.73
C PHE A 208 6.88 20.83 -29.15
N GLU A 209 6.23 21.67 -29.97
CA GLU A 209 5.75 22.98 -29.51
C GLU A 209 4.57 22.84 -28.51
N LYS A 210 3.67 21.92 -28.74
CA LYS A 210 2.59 21.62 -27.78
C LYS A 210 3.11 20.98 -26.51
N ALA A 211 4.03 20.01 -26.62
CA ALA A 211 4.66 19.39 -25.45
C ALA A 211 5.42 20.42 -24.61
N LYS A 212 6.17 21.32 -25.26
CA LYS A 212 6.87 22.44 -24.61
C LYS A 212 5.91 23.39 -23.89
N LEU A 213 4.74 23.65 -24.45
CA LEU A 213 3.73 24.51 -23.82
C LEU A 213 3.22 23.82 -22.54
N VAL A 214 2.88 22.52 -22.59
CA VAL A 214 2.46 21.75 -21.41
C VAL A 214 3.53 21.78 -20.31
N VAL A 215 4.80 21.58 -20.67
CA VAL A 215 5.89 21.64 -19.69
C VAL A 215 5.98 23.02 -19.03
N LYS A 216 5.80 24.10 -19.79
CA LYS A 216 5.79 25.47 -19.23
C LYS A 216 4.63 25.66 -18.25
N GLU A 217 3.42 25.25 -18.61
CA GLU A 217 2.23 25.34 -17.74
C GLU A 217 2.42 24.53 -16.45
N MET A 218 2.94 23.30 -16.57
CA MET A 218 3.23 22.45 -15.41
C MET A 218 4.31 23.05 -14.51
N THR A 219 5.34 23.65 -15.10
CA THR A 219 6.42 24.29 -14.34
C THR A 219 5.91 25.53 -13.60
N ASP A 220 5.10 26.35 -14.25
CA ASP A 220 4.49 27.54 -13.63
C ASP A 220 3.64 27.13 -12.40
N GLN A 221 2.78 26.14 -12.55
CA GLN A 221 1.98 25.61 -11.44
C GLN A 221 2.86 25.05 -10.30
N MET A 222 3.91 24.29 -10.61
CA MET A 222 4.84 23.77 -9.60
C MET A 222 5.57 24.87 -8.84
N VAL A 223 5.96 25.94 -9.52
CA VAL A 223 6.60 27.10 -8.87
C VAL A 223 5.63 27.76 -7.90
N LEU A 224 4.37 27.96 -8.30
CA LEU A 224 3.33 28.48 -7.40
C LEU A 224 3.13 27.58 -6.17
N ASP A 225 3.10 26.27 -6.35
CA ASP A 225 2.99 25.30 -5.25
C ASP A 225 4.19 25.35 -4.29
N LEU A 226 5.41 25.53 -4.82
CA LEU A 226 6.61 25.70 -3.99
C LEU A 226 6.55 27.00 -3.18
N VAL A 227 6.14 28.11 -3.81
CA VAL A 227 5.98 29.42 -3.14
C VAL A 227 4.94 29.33 -2.02
N ASP A 228 3.79 28.73 -2.29
CA ASP A 228 2.70 28.54 -1.29
C ASP A 228 3.19 27.72 -0.09
N LYS A 229 3.94 26.65 -0.35
CA LYS A 229 4.56 25.80 0.67
C LYS A 229 5.81 26.40 1.32
N LYS A 230 6.28 27.57 0.88
CA LYS A 230 7.51 28.23 1.34
C LYS A 230 8.76 27.34 1.18
N LEU A 231 8.83 26.62 0.06
CA LEU A 231 9.92 25.71 -0.28
C LEU A 231 10.77 26.29 -1.40
N VAL A 232 12.03 25.87 -1.44
CA VAL A 232 12.98 26.10 -2.52
C VAL A 232 13.52 24.76 -3.00
N THR A 233 14.03 24.72 -4.24
CA THR A 233 14.66 23.52 -4.79
C THR A 233 15.96 23.88 -5.50
N ASP A 234 16.92 23.01 -5.48
CA ASP A 234 18.17 23.04 -6.22
C ASP A 234 18.22 21.99 -7.35
N GLN A 235 17.16 21.20 -7.49
CA GLN A 235 17.09 20.16 -8.49
C GLN A 235 15.74 20.16 -9.22
N ILE A 236 15.81 20.02 -10.55
CA ILE A 236 14.65 19.85 -11.42
C ILE A 236 14.87 18.61 -12.27
N VAL A 237 13.86 17.74 -12.33
CA VAL A 237 13.86 16.55 -13.19
C VAL A 237 12.66 16.62 -14.11
N LEU A 238 12.89 16.54 -15.42
CA LEU A 238 11.84 16.41 -16.43
C LEU A 238 11.86 14.99 -17.02
N THR A 239 10.74 14.31 -16.97
CA THR A 239 10.56 13.02 -17.64
C THR A 239 9.53 13.17 -18.75
N VAL A 240 9.91 12.78 -19.98
CA VAL A 240 9.03 12.79 -21.15
C VAL A 240 8.85 11.36 -21.64
N GLY A 241 7.61 10.87 -21.63
CA GLY A 241 7.24 9.61 -22.24
C GLY A 241 6.86 9.79 -23.71
N TYR A 242 7.44 9.01 -24.58
CA TYR A 242 7.10 8.99 -26.00
C TYR A 242 5.95 8.02 -26.28
N ASP A 243 5.16 8.31 -27.31
CA ASP A 243 4.14 7.39 -27.79
C ASP A 243 4.79 6.08 -28.30
N ILE A 244 4.07 4.97 -28.14
CA ILE A 244 4.58 3.64 -28.53
C ILE A 244 4.91 3.57 -30.02
N GLU A 245 4.24 4.34 -30.88
CA GLU A 245 4.53 4.40 -32.30
C GLU A 245 5.93 4.93 -32.58
N ASN A 246 6.47 5.78 -31.71
CA ASN A 246 7.85 6.30 -31.84
C ASN A 246 8.92 5.32 -31.31
N LEU A 247 8.54 4.25 -30.63
CA LEU A 247 9.47 3.24 -30.11
C LEU A 247 9.70 2.08 -31.08
N ASN A 248 8.88 1.98 -32.12
CA ASN A 248 8.91 0.91 -33.13
C ASN A 248 9.57 1.32 -34.45
N ASN A 249 10.21 2.51 -34.51
CA ASN A 249 10.95 3.00 -35.68
C ASN A 249 12.46 2.98 -35.44
#